data_9f7ca8c15c2a32804b5f848dac5bc25f
#
_entry.id   9f7ca8c15c2a32804b5f848dac5bc25f
#
_cell.length_a   1.000
_cell.length_b   1.000
_cell.length_c   1.000
_cell.angle_alpha   90.00
_cell.angle_beta   90.00
_cell.angle_gamma   90.00
#
_symmetry.space_group_name_H-M   'P 1'
#
loop_
_entity.id
_entity.type
_entity.pdbx_description
1 polymer ?
#
loop_
_entity_poly.entity_id
_entity_poly.type
_entity_poly.pdbx_seq_one_letter_code
_entity_poly.pdbx_strand_id
1 'polypeptide(L)'
;MVVGREDEALIGIVGRMRAADATCAVIVDARGRAIGLLDADDILRRAIFDMPPEQPVRGALGARQRFVRVDEPLFLAIARMASDRRERAVAVDAAGQPAGILHRDAALTGAMGGWLGALARAGSVDDVAGLARSKAAQAEVVAAMVAEQQPAVAALEFMNAANSVAVARLTEEAVAALAADGWGETPVPFAVIVMGSAGRGESLLHPDQDNGFILADHPEAERARIDGYFSELARRLTRDLAAVGFPLCPGNVMATNAAWRMTLPQWCARIDDWARARTNIAILNADIFFDFRPVFGATDLASRLRRHVTAAAQGNAPFLNQMAWRQAEEAPPGGLVGRLLAGREGTLGGALDLKLHGTMPFVEAVRLLALFAGVEDTGTLRRLAALRDAGLVDRGDHDELADGFLFLIDLLLRRQVREALAGRTVGTKVAPDELGRRERERLKETLHRVDAFRKRVSARLLGTPVGAGL
;
A
#
# COMPACT_ATOMS: atom_id res chain seq x y z
N MET A 1 14.13 -24.88 18.86
CA MET A 1 12.71 -24.45 18.93
C MET A 1 11.92 -25.56 19.62
N VAL A 2 11.19 -25.27 20.68
CA VAL A 2 10.29 -26.23 21.35
C VAL A 2 8.92 -26.13 20.65
N VAL A 3 8.34 -27.28 20.30
CA VAL A 3 7.00 -27.36 19.66
C VAL A 3 6.13 -28.24 20.58
N GLY A 4 4.90 -27.75 20.85
CA GLY A 4 3.90 -28.46 21.63
C GLY A 4 2.59 -28.58 20.85
N ARG A 5 1.81 -29.61 21.12
CA ARG A 5 0.47 -29.75 20.55
C ARG A 5 -0.56 -29.03 21.43
N GLU A 6 -1.62 -28.54 20.82
CA GLU A 6 -2.68 -27.77 21.50
C GLU A 6 -3.38 -28.55 22.63
N ASP A 7 -3.40 -29.90 22.53
CA ASP A 7 -4.04 -30.83 23.46
C ASP A 7 -3.09 -31.34 24.55
N GLU A 8 -1.79 -31.03 24.50
CA GLU A 8 -0.81 -31.42 25.53
C GLU A 8 -0.99 -30.61 26.82
N ALA A 9 -0.70 -31.26 27.95
CA ALA A 9 -0.68 -30.60 29.24
C ALA A 9 0.38 -29.49 29.30
N LEU A 10 0.02 -28.33 29.85
CA LEU A 10 0.89 -27.17 29.98
C LEU A 10 2.23 -27.54 30.68
N ILE A 11 2.18 -28.34 31.76
CA ILE A 11 3.35 -28.75 32.53
C ILE A 11 4.38 -29.53 31.69
N GLY A 12 3.90 -30.35 30.73
CA GLY A 12 4.76 -31.11 29.82
C GLY A 12 5.53 -30.20 28.88
N ILE A 13 4.87 -29.16 28.36
CA ILE A 13 5.50 -28.17 27.47
C ILE A 13 6.51 -27.32 28.26
N VAL A 14 6.13 -26.83 29.43
CA VAL A 14 7.04 -26.07 30.33
C VAL A 14 8.26 -26.90 30.71
N GLY A 15 8.07 -28.20 30.98
CA GLY A 15 9.18 -29.12 31.23
C GLY A 15 10.16 -29.22 30.06
N ARG A 16 9.68 -29.32 28.82
CA ARG A 16 10.54 -29.30 27.61
C ARG A 16 11.21 -27.94 27.39
N MET A 17 10.51 -26.82 27.66
CA MET A 17 11.11 -25.49 27.60
C MET A 17 12.30 -25.37 28.55
N ARG A 18 12.13 -25.83 29.80
CA ARG A 18 13.22 -25.83 30.80
C ARG A 18 14.40 -26.72 30.38
N ALA A 19 14.11 -27.92 29.88
CA ALA A 19 15.16 -28.85 29.44
C ALA A 19 15.97 -28.34 28.24
N ALA A 20 15.31 -27.51 27.39
CA ALA A 20 15.91 -26.90 26.20
C ALA A 20 16.45 -25.49 26.45
N ASP A 21 16.41 -24.97 27.68
CA ASP A 21 16.72 -23.57 28.02
C ASP A 21 15.96 -22.57 27.10
N ALA A 22 14.72 -22.90 26.78
CA ALA A 22 13.89 -22.13 25.88
C ALA A 22 12.90 -21.24 26.65
N THR A 23 12.83 -19.97 26.28
CA THR A 23 11.92 -18.98 26.90
C THR A 23 10.50 -18.97 26.25
N CYS A 24 10.31 -19.74 25.19
CA CYS A 24 9.01 -19.87 24.51
C CYS A 24 8.88 -21.20 23.77
N ALA A 25 7.63 -21.59 23.48
CA ALA A 25 7.29 -22.76 22.67
C ALA A 25 6.24 -22.41 21.61
N VAL A 26 6.37 -22.97 20.41
CA VAL A 26 5.36 -22.89 19.36
C VAL A 26 4.31 -23.95 19.58
N ILE A 27 3.04 -23.58 19.61
CA ILE A 27 1.93 -24.48 19.76
C ILE A 27 1.29 -24.74 18.39
N VAL A 28 1.05 -26.02 18.10
CA VAL A 28 0.48 -26.46 16.81
C VAL A 28 -0.83 -27.21 17.01
N ASP A 29 -1.70 -27.12 15.98
CA ASP A 29 -2.95 -27.92 15.91
C ASP A 29 -2.67 -29.40 15.55
N ALA A 30 -3.75 -30.20 15.47
CA ALA A 30 -3.67 -31.60 15.08
C ALA A 30 -3.08 -31.83 13.66
N ARG A 31 -3.06 -30.80 12.80
CA ARG A 31 -2.49 -30.83 11.45
C ARG A 31 -1.06 -30.30 11.38
N GLY A 32 -0.45 -29.96 12.53
CA GLY A 32 0.89 -29.40 12.59
C GLY A 32 1.00 -27.91 12.26
N ARG A 33 -0.11 -27.21 12.09
CA ARG A 33 -0.11 -25.77 11.81
C ARG A 33 0.04 -24.98 13.10
N ALA A 34 0.84 -23.93 13.06
CA ALA A 34 1.03 -23.05 14.20
C ALA A 34 -0.27 -22.34 14.58
N ILE A 35 -0.67 -22.44 15.86
CA ILE A 35 -1.83 -21.76 16.42
C ILE A 35 -1.45 -20.71 17.46
N GLY A 36 -0.20 -20.69 17.92
CA GLY A 36 0.28 -19.67 18.84
C GLY A 36 1.70 -19.85 19.31
N LEU A 37 2.18 -18.81 20.00
CA LEU A 37 3.42 -18.81 20.76
C LEU A 37 3.06 -18.73 22.25
N LEU A 38 3.55 -19.68 23.01
CA LEU A 38 3.52 -19.65 24.47
C LEU A 38 4.85 -19.10 24.96
N ASP A 39 4.84 -17.96 25.62
CA ASP A 39 6.05 -17.39 26.22
C ASP A 39 5.98 -17.37 27.77
N ALA A 40 7.09 -17.00 28.40
CA ALA A 40 7.17 -16.94 29.85
C ALA A 40 6.19 -15.92 30.45
N ASP A 41 5.87 -14.87 29.75
CA ASP A 41 4.93 -13.82 30.18
C ASP A 41 3.48 -14.33 30.17
N ASP A 42 3.09 -15.08 29.11
CA ASP A 42 1.80 -15.77 29.05
C ASP A 42 1.66 -16.78 30.19
N ILE A 43 2.73 -17.53 30.50
CA ILE A 43 2.73 -18.49 31.62
C ILE A 43 2.54 -17.75 32.94
N LEU A 44 3.29 -16.68 33.17
CA LEU A 44 3.23 -15.91 34.43
C LEU A 44 1.89 -15.23 34.63
N ARG A 45 1.34 -14.62 33.58
CA ARG A 45 0.12 -13.78 33.67
C ARG A 45 -1.17 -14.61 33.67
N ARG A 46 -1.18 -15.77 33.01
CA ARG A 46 -2.40 -16.53 32.74
C ARG A 46 -2.40 -17.93 33.36
N ALA A 47 -1.27 -18.62 33.34
CA ALA A 47 -1.22 -20.02 33.73
C ALA A 47 -1.01 -20.22 35.22
N ILE A 48 -0.22 -19.39 35.90
CA ILE A 48 0.14 -19.62 37.32
C ILE A 48 -1.05 -19.40 38.24
N PHE A 49 -1.98 -18.49 37.90
CA PHE A 49 -3.08 -18.11 38.78
C PHE A 49 -4.45 -18.66 38.37
N ASP A 50 -4.63 -18.97 37.08
CA ASP A 50 -5.96 -19.22 36.51
C ASP A 50 -6.11 -20.63 35.91
N MET A 51 -5.02 -21.43 35.82
CA MET A 51 -5.03 -22.69 35.08
C MET A 51 -4.31 -23.85 35.77
N PRO A 52 -4.95 -24.99 36.00
CA PRO A 52 -4.24 -26.21 36.47
C PRO A 52 -3.16 -26.63 35.47
N PRO A 53 -1.97 -27.07 35.96
CA PRO A 53 -0.83 -27.44 35.11
C PRO A 53 -1.08 -28.61 34.16
N GLU A 54 -2.06 -29.45 34.45
CA GLU A 54 -2.49 -30.61 33.67
C GLU A 54 -3.46 -30.25 32.51
N GLN A 55 -3.98 -29.02 32.48
CA GLN A 55 -4.88 -28.60 31.40
C GLN A 55 -4.14 -28.44 30.07
N PRO A 56 -4.90 -28.60 28.94
CA PRO A 56 -4.36 -28.39 27.61
C PRO A 56 -3.80 -26.97 27.44
N VAL A 57 -2.62 -26.85 26.82
CA VAL A 57 -1.90 -25.59 26.64
C VAL A 57 -2.68 -24.56 25.83
N ARG A 58 -3.63 -24.99 25.02
CA ARG A 58 -4.49 -24.08 24.25
C ARG A 58 -5.15 -23.00 25.11
N GLY A 59 -5.52 -23.34 26.35
CA GLY A 59 -6.09 -22.38 27.32
C GLY A 59 -5.14 -21.28 27.77
N ALA A 60 -3.84 -21.52 27.71
CA ALA A 60 -2.80 -20.57 28.10
C ALA A 60 -2.44 -19.57 26.97
N LEU A 61 -2.86 -19.83 25.73
CA LEU A 61 -2.56 -18.95 24.60
C LEU A 61 -3.36 -17.65 24.66
N GLY A 62 -2.70 -16.53 24.36
CA GLY A 62 -3.35 -15.23 24.24
C GLY A 62 -4.33 -15.13 23.05
N ALA A 63 -5.36 -14.29 23.17
CA ALA A 63 -6.40 -14.15 22.16
C ALA A 63 -5.92 -13.59 20.79
N ARG A 64 -4.76 -12.94 20.76
CA ARG A 64 -4.19 -12.34 19.54
C ARG A 64 -2.86 -12.99 19.22
N GLN A 65 -2.89 -14.12 18.51
CA GLN A 65 -1.69 -14.75 17.95
C GLN A 65 -1.49 -14.24 16.52
N ARG A 66 -0.30 -13.71 16.22
CA ARG A 66 0.05 -13.28 14.86
C ARG A 66 1.28 -14.03 14.38
N PHE A 67 1.22 -14.40 13.11
CA PHE A 67 2.25 -15.14 12.42
C PHE A 67 2.90 -14.25 11.37
N VAL A 68 4.17 -14.48 11.11
CA VAL A 68 4.91 -13.89 9.99
C VAL A 68 5.18 -14.98 8.96
N ARG A 69 5.08 -14.70 7.69
CA ARG A 69 5.39 -15.69 6.66
C ARG A 69 6.90 -15.69 6.40
N VAL A 70 7.46 -16.87 6.09
CA VAL A 70 8.90 -16.98 5.75
C VAL A 70 9.29 -16.27 4.47
N ASP A 71 8.31 -16.06 3.56
CA ASP A 71 8.46 -15.33 2.31
C ASP A 71 8.08 -13.84 2.40
N GLU A 72 7.68 -13.37 3.59
CA GLU A 72 7.38 -11.96 3.83
C GLU A 72 8.67 -11.15 4.02
N PRO A 73 8.75 -9.92 3.45
CA PRO A 73 9.87 -9.03 3.72
C PRO A 73 10.09 -8.80 5.23
N LEU A 74 11.33 -9.00 5.70
CA LEU A 74 11.67 -8.94 7.12
C LEU A 74 11.27 -7.63 7.80
N PHE A 75 11.39 -6.50 7.08
CA PHE A 75 11.01 -5.20 7.62
C PHE A 75 9.51 -5.06 7.87
N LEU A 76 8.65 -5.69 7.06
CA LEU A 76 7.20 -5.72 7.29
C LEU A 76 6.85 -6.53 8.54
N ALA A 77 7.53 -7.68 8.72
CA ALA A 77 7.41 -8.50 9.92
C ALA A 77 7.79 -7.69 11.16
N ILE A 78 8.94 -6.99 11.13
CA ILE A 78 9.44 -6.14 12.22
C ILE A 78 8.48 -4.97 12.50
N ALA A 79 7.99 -4.27 11.47
CA ALA A 79 7.05 -3.16 11.63
C ALA A 79 5.74 -3.60 12.31
N ARG A 80 5.19 -4.77 11.91
CA ARG A 80 4.00 -5.34 12.57
C ARG A 80 4.28 -5.75 14.00
N MET A 81 5.43 -6.39 14.27
CA MET A 81 5.81 -6.77 15.64
C MET A 81 5.93 -5.54 16.54
N ALA A 82 6.49 -4.43 16.01
CA ALA A 82 6.59 -3.17 16.74
C ALA A 82 5.21 -2.56 17.02
N SER A 83 4.33 -2.50 16.00
CA SER A 83 2.94 -2.03 16.14
C SER A 83 2.14 -2.85 17.15
N ASP A 84 2.36 -4.16 17.20
CA ASP A 84 1.69 -5.07 18.13
C ASP A 84 2.39 -5.14 19.51
N ARG A 85 3.46 -4.36 19.73
CA ARG A 85 4.31 -4.36 20.94
C ARG A 85 4.83 -5.76 21.29
N ARG A 86 5.21 -6.55 20.27
CA ARG A 86 5.69 -7.91 20.46
C ARG A 86 7.17 -8.03 20.15
N GLU A 87 7.88 -8.76 21.02
CA GLU A 87 9.29 -9.07 20.86
C GLU A 87 9.53 -10.31 19.98
N ARG A 88 8.51 -11.19 19.86
CA ARG A 88 8.61 -12.48 19.17
C ARG A 88 7.38 -12.76 18.33
N ALA A 89 7.58 -13.44 17.19
CA ALA A 89 6.51 -13.93 16.33
C ALA A 89 6.88 -15.32 15.77
N VAL A 90 5.90 -16.18 15.53
CA VAL A 90 6.13 -17.46 14.85
C VAL A 90 6.24 -17.23 13.36
N ALA A 91 7.36 -17.62 12.76
CA ALA A 91 7.50 -17.68 11.30
C ALA A 91 6.87 -18.98 10.79
N VAL A 92 5.98 -18.86 9.79
CA VAL A 92 5.26 -19.99 9.20
C VAL A 92 5.52 -20.07 7.70
N ASP A 93 5.51 -21.29 7.18
CA ASP A 93 5.57 -21.55 5.75
C ASP A 93 4.20 -21.37 5.06
N ALA A 94 4.11 -21.66 3.76
CA ALA A 94 2.88 -21.56 2.98
C ALA A 94 1.76 -22.51 3.45
N ALA A 95 2.12 -23.61 4.14
CA ALA A 95 1.16 -24.56 4.71
C ALA A 95 0.72 -24.18 6.14
N GLY A 96 1.28 -23.08 6.69
CA GLY A 96 1.04 -22.63 8.07
C GLY A 96 1.83 -23.42 9.12
N GLN A 97 2.82 -24.23 8.70
CA GLN A 97 3.67 -24.97 9.62
C GLN A 97 4.77 -24.06 10.20
N PRO A 98 5.18 -24.23 11.46
CA PRO A 98 6.18 -23.39 12.08
C PRO A 98 7.57 -23.66 11.49
N ALA A 99 8.14 -22.63 10.86
CA ALA A 99 9.52 -22.66 10.32
C ALA A 99 10.56 -22.13 11.31
N GLY A 100 10.13 -21.26 12.25
CA GLY A 100 11.03 -20.67 13.24
C GLY A 100 10.34 -19.66 14.14
N ILE A 101 11.14 -18.99 14.97
CA ILE A 101 10.71 -17.87 15.81
C ILE A 101 11.53 -16.65 15.41
N LEU A 102 10.87 -15.59 14.99
CA LEU A 102 11.48 -14.30 14.72
C LEU A 102 11.55 -13.52 16.04
N HIS A 103 12.75 -13.12 16.44
CA HIS A 103 13.00 -12.22 17.55
C HIS A 103 13.23 -10.82 16.98
N ARG A 104 12.38 -9.84 17.34
CA ARG A 104 12.46 -8.48 16.80
C ARG A 104 13.83 -7.85 16.97
N ASP A 105 14.39 -7.89 18.18
CA ASP A 105 15.67 -7.25 18.49
C ASP A 105 16.86 -8.01 17.86
N ALA A 106 16.78 -9.35 17.78
CA ALA A 106 17.78 -10.14 17.07
C ALA A 106 17.71 -9.91 15.55
N ALA A 107 16.51 -9.75 15.00
CA ALA A 107 16.33 -9.39 13.60
C ALA A 107 16.86 -7.98 13.28
N LEU A 108 16.63 -7.02 14.17
CA LEU A 108 17.19 -5.67 14.09
C LEU A 108 18.72 -5.66 14.21
N THR A 109 19.29 -6.53 15.07
CA THR A 109 20.74 -6.58 15.34
C THR A 109 21.48 -7.46 14.34
N GLY A 110 20.94 -8.61 13.98
CA GLY A 110 21.60 -9.62 13.13
C GLY A 110 21.53 -9.30 11.63
N ALA A 111 20.55 -8.49 11.22
CA ALA A 111 20.44 -7.97 9.86
C ALA A 111 21.03 -6.56 9.76
N MET A 112 22.12 -6.24 10.45
CA MET A 112 22.75 -4.91 10.50
C MET A 112 23.19 -4.38 9.12
N GLY A 113 22.25 -4.38 8.17
CA GLY A 113 22.21 -3.42 7.09
C GLY A 113 21.87 -2.03 7.65
N GLY A 114 22.44 -0.97 7.10
CA GLY A 114 22.27 0.40 7.60
C GLY A 114 20.82 0.85 7.70
N TRP A 115 19.92 0.33 6.83
CA TRP A 115 18.51 0.68 6.80
C TRP A 115 17.70 0.13 8.00
N LEU A 116 18.03 -1.07 8.52
CA LEU A 116 17.40 -1.59 9.74
C LEU A 116 17.80 -0.78 10.97
N GLY A 117 19.07 -0.33 11.03
CA GLY A 117 19.54 0.58 12.06
C GLY A 117 18.80 1.94 11.99
N ALA A 118 18.58 2.47 10.77
CA ALA A 118 17.79 3.70 10.58
C ALA A 118 16.34 3.53 11.03
N LEU A 119 15.71 2.38 10.70
CA LEU A 119 14.35 2.05 11.15
C LEU A 119 14.25 1.96 12.68
N ALA A 120 15.23 1.33 13.35
CA ALA A 120 15.26 1.25 14.81
C ALA A 120 15.37 2.63 15.48
N ARG A 121 16.10 3.58 14.86
CA ARG A 121 16.23 4.96 15.35
C ARG A 121 14.98 5.81 15.17
N ALA A 122 14.08 5.44 14.25
CA ALA A 122 12.83 6.18 14.01
C ALA A 122 11.90 6.23 15.25
N GLY A 123 12.13 5.37 16.25
CA GLY A 123 11.48 5.43 17.55
C GLY A 123 10.06 4.87 17.58
N SER A 124 9.37 5.09 18.71
CA SER A 124 7.98 4.64 18.89
C SER A 124 7.01 5.53 18.09
N VAL A 125 5.92 4.94 17.62
CA VAL A 125 4.86 5.62 16.83
C VAL A 125 3.59 5.83 17.67
N ASP A 126 3.76 6.12 18.95
CA ASP A 126 2.65 6.15 19.91
C ASP A 126 1.87 7.48 19.91
N ASP A 127 2.37 8.51 19.25
CA ASP A 127 1.72 9.82 19.11
C ASP A 127 2.03 10.50 17.76
N VAL A 128 1.34 11.62 17.48
CA VAL A 128 1.54 12.41 16.24
C VAL A 128 3.00 12.80 16.05
N ALA A 129 3.71 13.17 17.13
CA ALA A 129 5.11 13.58 17.05
C ALA A 129 6.02 12.38 16.73
N GLY A 130 5.76 11.20 17.28
CA GLY A 130 6.46 9.96 16.95
C GLY A 130 6.24 9.54 15.52
N LEU A 131 4.99 9.63 15.04
CA LEU A 131 4.66 9.38 13.63
C LEU A 131 5.36 10.36 12.69
N ALA A 132 5.46 11.65 13.06
CA ALA A 132 6.18 12.66 12.28
C ALA A 132 7.68 12.36 12.20
N ARG A 133 8.31 11.97 13.32
CA ARG A 133 9.71 11.52 13.32
C ARG A 133 9.92 10.29 12.45
N SER A 134 9.02 9.30 12.56
CA SER A 134 9.06 8.10 11.72
C SER A 134 8.91 8.42 10.23
N LYS A 135 8.00 9.34 9.88
CA LYS A 135 7.82 9.82 8.51
C LYS A 135 9.07 10.54 7.99
N ALA A 136 9.66 11.42 8.77
CA ALA A 136 10.91 12.12 8.41
C ALA A 136 12.08 11.14 8.20
N ALA A 137 12.18 10.09 9.01
CA ALA A 137 13.22 9.08 8.91
C ALA A 137 13.09 8.16 7.68
N GLN A 138 11.94 8.14 6.99
CA GLN A 138 11.76 7.31 5.78
C GLN A 138 12.82 7.58 4.71
N ALA A 139 13.23 8.84 4.53
CA ALA A 139 14.25 9.18 3.55
C ALA A 139 15.61 8.52 3.86
N GLU A 140 16.01 8.48 5.13
CA GLU A 140 17.26 7.83 5.58
C GLU A 140 17.20 6.31 5.39
N VAL A 141 16.05 5.69 5.75
CA VAL A 141 15.83 4.25 5.57
C VAL A 141 15.90 3.88 4.09
N VAL A 142 15.19 4.62 3.23
CA VAL A 142 15.21 4.36 1.78
C VAL A 142 16.59 4.64 1.19
N ALA A 143 17.32 5.66 1.67
CA ALA A 143 18.70 5.91 1.27
C ALA A 143 19.62 4.71 1.56
N ALA A 144 19.50 4.15 2.75
CA ALA A 144 20.26 2.96 3.13
C ALA A 144 19.87 1.73 2.30
N MET A 145 18.56 1.53 2.02
CA MET A 145 18.09 0.46 1.13
C MET A 145 18.68 0.61 -0.29
N VAL A 146 18.69 1.82 -0.84
CA VAL A 146 19.29 2.11 -2.16
C VAL A 146 20.80 1.86 -2.15
N ALA A 147 21.50 2.28 -1.10
CA ALA A 147 22.95 2.07 -0.97
C ALA A 147 23.31 0.57 -0.87
N GLU A 148 22.44 -0.24 -0.24
CA GLU A 148 22.58 -1.68 -0.15
C GLU A 148 22.02 -2.44 -1.36
N GLN A 149 21.66 -1.72 -2.43
CA GLN A 149 21.13 -2.28 -3.67
C GLN A 149 19.86 -3.14 -3.46
N GLN A 150 19.05 -2.79 -2.45
CA GLN A 150 17.76 -3.43 -2.26
C GLN A 150 16.83 -3.14 -3.45
N PRO A 151 15.97 -4.10 -3.87
CA PRO A 151 15.04 -3.86 -4.95
C PRO A 151 14.12 -2.66 -4.69
N ALA A 152 13.85 -1.85 -5.70
CA ALA A 152 12.97 -0.68 -5.57
C ALA A 152 11.56 -1.04 -5.04
N VAL A 153 11.06 -2.25 -5.34
CA VAL A 153 9.80 -2.76 -4.81
C VAL A 153 9.82 -2.87 -3.28
N ALA A 154 10.94 -3.28 -2.68
CA ALA A 154 11.07 -3.37 -1.22
C ALA A 154 10.97 -1.98 -0.55
N ALA A 155 11.58 -0.95 -1.15
CA ALA A 155 11.46 0.42 -0.69
C ALA A 155 10.02 0.96 -0.80
N LEU A 156 9.32 0.65 -1.90
CA LEU A 156 7.90 0.98 -2.05
C LEU A 156 7.04 0.30 -0.98
N GLU A 157 7.21 -1.00 -0.78
CA GLU A 157 6.48 -1.78 0.23
C GLU A 157 6.69 -1.22 1.63
N PHE A 158 7.95 -0.92 2.00
CA PHE A 158 8.29 -0.29 3.28
C PHE A 158 7.55 1.03 3.47
N MET A 159 7.70 1.96 2.53
CA MET A 159 7.09 3.30 2.65
C MET A 159 5.56 3.21 2.73
N ASN A 160 4.94 2.39 1.87
CA ASN A 160 3.48 2.29 1.83
C ASN A 160 2.90 1.54 3.03
N ALA A 161 3.61 0.56 3.58
CA ALA A 161 3.25 -0.08 4.84
C ALA A 161 3.31 0.92 6.01
N ALA A 162 4.41 1.65 6.14
CA ALA A 162 4.58 2.67 7.18
C ALA A 162 3.53 3.80 7.06
N ASN A 163 3.27 4.28 5.86
CA ASN A 163 2.24 5.29 5.61
C ASN A 163 0.84 4.79 5.97
N SER A 164 0.52 3.52 5.67
CA SER A 164 -0.78 2.92 6.02
C SER A 164 -0.97 2.78 7.53
N VAL A 165 0.09 2.38 8.23
CA VAL A 165 0.09 2.34 9.71
C VAL A 165 -0.15 3.73 10.28
N ALA A 166 0.50 4.77 9.75
CA ALA A 166 0.30 6.14 10.20
C ALA A 166 -1.15 6.59 10.02
N VAL A 167 -1.76 6.36 8.85
CA VAL A 167 -3.17 6.71 8.60
C VAL A 167 -4.11 5.96 9.56
N ALA A 168 -3.89 4.66 9.78
CA ALA A 168 -4.70 3.86 10.68
C ALA A 168 -4.62 4.36 12.13
N ARG A 169 -3.41 4.60 12.64
CA ARG A 169 -3.19 5.10 14.02
C ARG A 169 -3.81 6.47 14.24
N LEU A 170 -3.56 7.42 13.33
CA LEU A 170 -4.18 8.75 13.41
C LEU A 170 -5.70 8.70 13.35
N THR A 171 -6.27 7.73 12.62
CA THR A 171 -7.71 7.52 12.62
C THR A 171 -8.21 6.99 13.97
N GLU A 172 -7.52 6.01 14.56
CA GLU A 172 -7.83 5.50 15.91
C GLU A 172 -7.80 6.61 16.96
N GLU A 173 -6.74 7.43 16.95
CA GLU A 173 -6.58 8.55 17.87
C GLU A 173 -7.68 9.60 17.68
N ALA A 174 -8.02 9.93 16.42
CA ALA A 174 -9.07 10.91 16.13
C ALA A 174 -10.47 10.40 16.58
N VAL A 175 -10.77 9.11 16.42
CA VAL A 175 -12.00 8.47 16.93
C VAL A 175 -12.04 8.52 18.46
N ALA A 176 -10.95 8.15 19.14
CA ALA A 176 -10.86 8.19 20.59
C ALA A 176 -11.01 9.62 21.13
N ALA A 177 -10.38 10.60 20.48
CA ALA A 177 -10.50 12.02 20.85
C ALA A 177 -11.94 12.56 20.66
N LEU A 178 -12.65 12.13 19.60
CA LEU A 178 -14.06 12.49 19.41
C LEU A 178 -14.93 11.94 20.53
N ALA A 179 -14.73 10.69 20.94
CA ALA A 179 -15.47 10.10 22.05
C ALA A 179 -15.20 10.86 23.37
N ALA A 180 -13.94 11.21 23.65
CA ALA A 180 -13.57 12.00 24.83
C ALA A 180 -14.16 13.42 24.83
N ASP A 181 -14.33 14.03 23.66
CA ASP A 181 -14.91 15.38 23.49
C ASP A 181 -16.46 15.34 23.45
N GLY A 182 -17.10 14.21 23.76
CA GLY A 182 -18.55 14.10 23.89
C GLY A 182 -19.32 13.86 22.60
N TRP A 183 -18.64 13.56 21.48
CA TRP A 183 -19.31 13.17 20.22
C TRP A 183 -19.90 11.74 20.27
N GLY A 184 -19.57 10.97 21.31
CA GLY A 184 -20.00 9.59 21.48
C GLY A 184 -19.17 8.60 20.65
N GLU A 185 -19.63 7.35 20.60
CA GLU A 185 -19.04 6.30 19.78
C GLU A 185 -19.28 6.56 18.29
N THR A 186 -18.52 5.88 17.45
CA THR A 186 -18.70 5.89 15.99
C THR A 186 -20.13 5.51 15.62
N PRO A 187 -20.90 6.40 14.96
CA PRO A 187 -22.35 6.21 14.81
C PRO A 187 -22.73 5.09 13.85
N VAL A 188 -21.88 4.77 12.90
CA VAL A 188 -22.04 3.66 11.94
C VAL A 188 -20.69 3.06 11.58
N PRO A 189 -20.63 1.77 11.18
CA PRO A 189 -19.41 1.20 10.63
C PRO A 189 -18.90 2.00 9.44
N PHE A 190 -17.58 2.18 9.36
CA PHE A 190 -16.95 2.89 8.26
C PHE A 190 -15.59 2.31 7.91
N ALA A 191 -15.13 2.59 6.70
CA ALA A 191 -13.77 2.33 6.26
C ALA A 191 -13.08 3.63 5.83
N VAL A 192 -11.82 3.80 6.23
CA VAL A 192 -10.93 4.79 5.64
C VAL A 192 -10.21 4.15 4.46
N ILE A 193 -10.30 4.80 3.32
CA ILE A 193 -9.61 4.39 2.10
C ILE A 193 -8.54 5.42 1.74
N VAL A 194 -7.44 4.93 1.17
CA VAL A 194 -6.44 5.75 0.50
C VAL A 194 -6.51 5.49 -1.00
N MET A 195 -6.20 6.50 -1.82
CA MET A 195 -6.43 6.47 -3.25
C MET A 195 -5.15 6.77 -4.05
N GLY A 196 -5.22 6.74 -5.35
CA GLY A 196 -4.12 7.05 -6.24
C GLY A 196 -2.88 6.16 -5.99
N SER A 197 -1.70 6.75 -5.86
CA SER A 197 -0.47 6.00 -5.61
C SER A 197 -0.50 5.25 -4.26
N ALA A 198 -1.12 5.81 -3.22
CA ALA A 198 -1.30 5.15 -1.94
C ALA A 198 -2.24 3.95 -2.04
N GLY A 199 -3.32 4.06 -2.83
CA GLY A 199 -4.24 2.97 -3.11
C GLY A 199 -3.61 1.82 -3.89
N ARG A 200 -2.63 2.11 -4.75
CA ARG A 200 -1.83 1.10 -5.46
C ARG A 200 -0.69 0.49 -4.62
N GLY A 201 -0.34 1.12 -3.49
CA GLY A 201 0.85 0.75 -2.72
C GLY A 201 2.16 1.19 -3.40
N GLU A 202 2.12 2.29 -4.14
CA GLU A 202 3.20 2.79 -4.99
C GLU A 202 3.60 4.24 -4.65
N SER A 203 3.20 4.73 -3.47
CA SER A 203 3.60 6.06 -3.01
C SER A 203 5.11 6.15 -2.84
N LEU A 204 5.68 7.26 -3.30
CA LEU A 204 7.07 7.65 -3.08
C LEU A 204 7.21 8.38 -1.74
N LEU A 205 8.34 9.08 -1.50
CA LEU A 205 8.68 9.67 -0.20
C LEU A 205 7.66 10.69 0.33
N HIS A 206 7.10 11.52 -0.52
CA HIS A 206 6.18 12.60 -0.14
C HIS A 206 4.84 12.49 -0.88
N PRO A 207 3.99 11.49 -0.55
CA PRO A 207 2.66 11.40 -1.13
C PRO A 207 1.73 12.46 -0.56
N ASP A 208 0.83 12.98 -1.39
CA ASP A 208 -0.27 13.82 -0.95
C ASP A 208 -1.32 12.99 -0.18
N GLN A 209 -2.20 13.71 0.53
CA GLN A 209 -3.33 13.10 1.22
C GLN A 209 -4.47 12.78 0.25
N ASP A 210 -4.40 11.66 -0.45
CA ASP A 210 -5.53 11.15 -1.23
C ASP A 210 -6.31 10.13 -0.39
N ASN A 211 -7.41 10.56 0.25
CA ASN A 211 -8.19 9.69 1.14
C ASN A 211 -9.69 9.94 1.06
N GLY A 212 -10.48 8.96 1.53
CA GLY A 212 -11.92 9.05 1.60
C GLY A 212 -12.51 8.12 2.65
N PHE A 213 -13.80 8.28 2.92
CA PHE A 213 -14.55 7.40 3.82
C PHE A 213 -15.65 6.67 3.07
N ILE A 214 -15.81 5.39 3.36
CA ILE A 214 -16.97 4.59 2.97
C ILE A 214 -17.75 4.33 4.24
N LEU A 215 -18.96 4.84 4.34
CA LEU A 215 -19.83 4.67 5.49
C LEU A 215 -20.82 3.52 5.22
N ALA A 216 -21.21 2.81 6.27
CA ALA A 216 -22.39 1.95 6.19
C ALA A 216 -23.64 2.80 5.93
N ASP A 217 -24.65 2.18 5.34
CA ASP A 217 -25.95 2.82 5.12
C ASP A 217 -26.63 3.15 6.44
N HIS A 218 -27.46 4.19 6.45
CA HIS A 218 -28.15 4.68 7.64
C HIS A 218 -29.46 5.39 7.31
N PRO A 219 -30.40 5.50 8.27
CA PRO A 219 -31.63 6.23 8.07
C PRO A 219 -31.40 7.72 7.76
N GLU A 220 -32.19 8.30 6.85
CA GLU A 220 -32.11 9.71 6.48
C GLU A 220 -32.30 10.64 7.69
N ALA A 221 -33.13 10.24 8.66
CA ALA A 221 -33.34 11.00 9.90
C ALA A 221 -32.06 11.21 10.74
N GLU A 222 -31.06 10.33 10.60
CA GLU A 222 -29.77 10.42 11.31
C GLU A 222 -28.68 11.12 10.52
N ARG A 223 -28.93 11.39 9.25
CA ARG A 223 -27.94 11.89 8.31
C ARG A 223 -27.15 13.09 8.82
N ALA A 224 -27.85 14.12 9.35
CA ALA A 224 -27.19 15.35 9.80
C ALA A 224 -26.21 15.08 10.97
N ARG A 225 -26.58 14.20 11.91
CA ARG A 225 -25.74 13.79 13.03
C ARG A 225 -24.52 12.99 12.56
N ILE A 226 -24.74 12.03 11.68
CA ILE A 226 -23.69 11.16 11.13
C ILE A 226 -22.72 11.97 10.29
N ASP A 227 -23.22 12.84 9.40
CA ASP A 227 -22.40 13.73 8.57
C ASP A 227 -21.56 14.69 9.43
N GLY A 228 -22.13 15.22 10.53
CA GLY A 228 -21.42 16.05 11.50
C GLY A 228 -20.23 15.31 12.12
N TYR A 229 -20.46 14.08 12.62
CA TYR A 229 -19.43 13.25 13.21
C TYR A 229 -18.28 12.97 12.23
N PHE A 230 -18.59 12.46 11.04
CA PHE A 230 -17.57 12.11 10.06
C PHE A 230 -16.90 13.31 9.40
N SER A 231 -17.55 14.47 9.37
CA SER A 231 -16.93 15.71 8.95
C SER A 231 -15.86 16.16 9.94
N GLU A 232 -16.15 16.08 11.24
CA GLU A 232 -15.19 16.43 12.29
C GLU A 232 -14.05 15.39 12.36
N LEU A 233 -14.34 14.10 12.20
CA LEU A 233 -13.33 13.06 12.10
C LEU A 233 -12.36 13.33 10.92
N ALA A 234 -12.90 13.64 9.74
CA ALA A 234 -12.11 13.97 8.57
C ALA A 234 -11.22 15.20 8.77
N ARG A 235 -11.75 16.23 9.44
CA ARG A 235 -11.01 17.47 9.75
C ARG A 235 -9.81 17.18 10.68
N ARG A 236 -10.03 16.38 11.73
CA ARG A 236 -8.96 15.98 12.66
C ARG A 236 -7.90 15.13 11.95
N LEU A 237 -8.32 14.10 11.25
CA LEU A 237 -7.42 13.23 10.51
C LEU A 237 -6.57 14.01 9.49
N THR A 238 -7.19 14.91 8.72
CA THR A 238 -6.48 15.72 7.72
C THR A 238 -5.45 16.64 8.38
N ARG A 239 -5.80 17.28 9.50
CA ARG A 239 -4.88 18.11 10.29
C ARG A 239 -3.67 17.30 10.78
N ASP A 240 -3.93 16.13 11.35
CA ASP A 240 -2.89 15.32 11.99
C ASP A 240 -1.98 14.64 10.94
N LEU A 241 -2.55 14.22 9.80
CA LEU A 241 -1.76 13.79 8.64
C LEU A 241 -0.85 14.90 8.13
N ALA A 242 -1.33 16.14 8.05
CA ALA A 242 -0.49 17.27 7.66
C ALA A 242 0.65 17.52 8.67
N ALA A 243 0.37 17.42 9.98
CA ALA A 243 1.37 17.54 11.05
C ALA A 243 2.42 16.41 10.99
N VAL A 244 2.05 15.21 10.56
CA VAL A 244 2.97 14.07 10.36
C VAL A 244 3.85 14.27 9.12
N GLY A 245 3.44 15.09 8.16
CA GLY A 245 4.22 15.36 6.95
C GLY A 245 3.61 14.82 5.65
N PHE A 246 2.29 14.61 5.63
CA PHE A 246 1.54 14.33 4.40
C PHE A 246 0.92 15.63 3.88
N PRO A 247 1.40 16.21 2.77
CA PRO A 247 0.84 17.43 2.20
C PRO A 247 -0.65 17.27 1.85
N LEU A 248 -1.40 18.36 1.93
CA LEU A 248 -2.78 18.39 1.45
C LEU A 248 -2.82 18.13 -0.05
N CYS A 249 -3.82 17.36 -0.50
CA CYS A 249 -4.04 17.14 -1.92
C CYS A 249 -4.51 18.43 -2.63
N PRO A 250 -3.77 18.95 -3.63
CA PRO A 250 -4.19 20.15 -4.37
C PRO A 250 -5.53 19.97 -5.10
N GLY A 251 -5.87 18.72 -5.46
CA GLY A 251 -7.14 18.33 -6.08
C GLY A 251 -8.30 18.21 -5.09
N ASN A 252 -8.08 18.48 -3.79
CA ASN A 252 -9.07 18.33 -2.73
C ASN A 252 -9.71 16.93 -2.66
N VAL A 253 -8.91 15.89 -2.93
CA VAL A 253 -9.30 14.47 -2.88
C VAL A 253 -9.09 13.97 -1.45
N MET A 254 -9.85 14.49 -0.51
CA MET A 254 -9.73 14.21 0.92
C MET A 254 -11.12 14.05 1.55
N ALA A 255 -11.24 13.25 2.60
CA ALA A 255 -12.50 13.00 3.32
C ALA A 255 -13.14 14.27 3.93
N THR A 256 -12.40 15.38 4.07
CA THR A 256 -12.94 16.71 4.42
C THR A 256 -13.90 17.24 3.35
N ASN A 257 -13.71 16.90 2.09
CA ASN A 257 -14.66 17.17 1.04
C ASN A 257 -15.74 16.08 1.01
N ALA A 258 -17.01 16.49 1.13
CA ALA A 258 -18.16 15.57 1.16
C ALA A 258 -18.25 14.66 -0.07
N ALA A 259 -17.66 15.07 -1.21
CA ALA A 259 -17.59 14.23 -2.42
C ALA A 259 -16.74 12.96 -2.25
N TRP A 260 -15.91 12.90 -1.19
CA TRP A 260 -15.04 11.75 -0.86
C TRP A 260 -15.43 11.10 0.49
N ARG A 261 -16.61 11.43 1.03
CA ARG A 261 -17.16 10.88 2.26
C ARG A 261 -18.64 10.55 2.05
N MET A 262 -18.93 9.31 1.70
CA MET A 262 -20.26 8.85 1.29
C MET A 262 -20.59 7.48 1.87
N THR A 263 -21.88 7.17 1.95
CA THR A 263 -22.31 5.79 2.23
C THR A 263 -21.98 4.86 1.05
N LEU A 264 -21.90 3.56 1.30
CA LEU A 264 -21.66 2.58 0.24
C LEU A 264 -22.68 2.68 -0.92
N PRO A 265 -24.01 2.81 -0.68
CA PRO A 265 -24.96 3.02 -1.78
C PRO A 265 -24.71 4.32 -2.56
N GLN A 266 -24.35 5.41 -1.89
CA GLN A 266 -24.04 6.69 -2.55
C GLN A 266 -22.76 6.57 -3.42
N TRP A 267 -21.74 5.85 -2.93
CA TRP A 267 -20.55 5.55 -3.72
C TRP A 267 -20.89 4.74 -4.98
N CYS A 268 -21.69 3.66 -4.83
CA CYS A 268 -22.12 2.86 -5.98
C CYS A 268 -22.86 3.72 -7.01
N ALA A 269 -23.83 4.53 -6.59
CA ALA A 269 -24.55 5.44 -7.46
C ALA A 269 -23.61 6.45 -8.16
N ARG A 270 -22.64 7.02 -7.44
CA ARG A 270 -21.65 7.94 -7.98
C ARG A 270 -20.78 7.28 -9.06
N ILE A 271 -20.36 6.03 -8.86
CA ILE A 271 -19.59 5.26 -9.85
C ILE A 271 -20.43 5.01 -11.11
N ASP A 272 -21.69 4.62 -10.94
CA ASP A 272 -22.61 4.43 -12.05
C ASP A 272 -22.84 5.73 -12.83
N ASP A 273 -22.89 6.87 -12.13
CA ASP A 273 -23.00 8.20 -12.76
C ASP A 273 -21.73 8.53 -13.56
N TRP A 274 -20.53 8.29 -13.01
CA TRP A 274 -19.29 8.50 -13.75
C TRP A 274 -19.20 7.62 -15.00
N ALA A 275 -19.59 6.35 -14.87
CA ALA A 275 -19.59 5.40 -15.97
C ALA A 275 -20.59 5.78 -17.09
N ARG A 276 -21.68 6.48 -16.74
CA ARG A 276 -22.71 6.97 -17.69
C ARG A 276 -22.37 8.32 -18.29
N ALA A 277 -21.91 9.27 -17.46
CA ALA A 277 -21.73 10.68 -17.86
C ALA A 277 -20.59 10.89 -18.87
N ARG A 278 -19.52 10.09 -18.79
CA ARG A 278 -18.37 10.12 -19.72
C ARG A 278 -17.77 11.52 -19.94
N THR A 279 -17.91 12.42 -18.96
CA THR A 279 -17.28 13.74 -19.00
C THR A 279 -15.82 13.65 -18.56
N ASN A 280 -14.97 14.60 -18.98
CA ASN A 280 -13.56 14.63 -18.59
C ASN A 280 -13.40 14.67 -17.06
N ILE A 281 -14.27 15.38 -16.34
CA ILE A 281 -14.26 15.45 -14.87
C ILE A 281 -14.63 14.08 -14.26
N ALA A 282 -15.65 13.41 -14.79
CA ALA A 282 -16.05 12.09 -14.31
C ALA A 282 -14.93 11.06 -14.50
N ILE A 283 -14.26 11.10 -15.65
CA ILE A 283 -13.15 10.21 -15.98
C ILE A 283 -11.95 10.49 -15.08
N LEU A 284 -11.58 11.76 -14.86
CA LEU A 284 -10.49 12.13 -13.95
C LEU A 284 -10.75 11.63 -12.52
N ASN A 285 -11.96 11.83 -12.02
CA ASN A 285 -12.36 11.34 -10.70
C ASN A 285 -12.32 9.81 -10.63
N ALA A 286 -12.78 9.12 -11.68
CA ALA A 286 -12.73 7.67 -11.80
C ALA A 286 -11.27 7.17 -11.81
N ASP A 287 -10.37 7.82 -12.53
CA ASP A 287 -8.94 7.48 -12.60
C ASP A 287 -8.26 7.52 -11.23
N ILE A 288 -8.57 8.53 -10.42
CA ILE A 288 -8.05 8.64 -9.05
C ILE A 288 -8.70 7.59 -8.15
N PHE A 289 -10.02 7.46 -8.22
CA PHE A 289 -10.81 6.63 -7.33
C PHE A 289 -10.64 5.12 -7.60
N PHE A 290 -10.43 4.71 -8.84
CA PHE A 290 -10.31 3.28 -9.18
C PHE A 290 -9.09 2.60 -8.56
N ASP A 291 -8.16 3.36 -8.02
CA ASP A 291 -7.00 2.85 -7.28
C ASP A 291 -7.17 3.11 -5.77
N PHE A 292 -8.25 2.66 -5.16
CA PHE A 292 -8.42 2.76 -3.71
C PHE A 292 -8.13 1.44 -3.00
N ARG A 293 -7.71 1.52 -1.74
CA ARG A 293 -7.66 0.39 -0.81
C ARG A 293 -8.00 0.84 0.62
N PRO A 294 -8.60 -0.05 1.44
CA PRO A 294 -8.86 0.26 2.83
C PRO A 294 -7.57 0.23 3.65
N VAL A 295 -7.46 1.13 4.62
CA VAL A 295 -6.36 1.18 5.59
C VAL A 295 -6.85 1.11 7.03
N PHE A 296 -8.16 1.35 7.28
CA PHE A 296 -8.76 1.29 8.62
C PHE A 296 -10.25 0.92 8.55
N GLY A 297 -10.76 0.30 9.61
CA GLY A 297 -12.19 0.07 9.86
C GLY A 297 -12.80 -1.12 9.12
N ALA A 298 -14.04 -0.99 8.65
CA ALA A 298 -14.86 -2.04 8.05
C ALA A 298 -14.43 -2.34 6.59
N THR A 299 -13.43 -3.19 6.42
CA THR A 299 -12.82 -3.52 5.12
C THR A 299 -13.78 -4.21 4.14
N ASP A 300 -14.86 -4.84 4.64
CA ASP A 300 -15.91 -5.43 3.81
C ASP A 300 -16.66 -4.38 2.99
N LEU A 301 -16.84 -3.15 3.49
CA LEU A 301 -17.43 -2.04 2.74
C LEU A 301 -16.56 -1.72 1.51
N ALA A 302 -15.23 -1.65 1.70
CA ALA A 302 -14.30 -1.40 0.62
C ALA A 302 -14.26 -2.56 -0.39
N SER A 303 -14.34 -3.80 0.07
CA SER A 303 -14.38 -4.98 -0.79
C SER A 303 -15.65 -5.02 -1.64
N ARG A 304 -16.81 -4.68 -1.06
CA ARG A 304 -18.09 -4.57 -1.79
C ARG A 304 -18.02 -3.47 -2.84
N LEU A 305 -17.49 -2.31 -2.48
CA LEU A 305 -17.31 -1.20 -3.40
C LEU A 305 -16.33 -1.55 -4.54
N ARG A 306 -15.25 -2.30 -4.24
CA ARG A 306 -14.30 -2.76 -5.27
C ARG A 306 -14.98 -3.63 -6.32
N ARG A 307 -15.77 -4.61 -5.89
CA ARG A 307 -16.54 -5.45 -6.82
C ARG A 307 -17.49 -4.63 -7.68
N HIS A 308 -18.18 -3.64 -7.10
CA HIS A 308 -19.07 -2.75 -7.86
C HIS A 308 -18.31 -1.95 -8.92
N VAL A 309 -17.18 -1.33 -8.57
CA VAL A 309 -16.31 -0.60 -9.50
C VAL A 309 -15.89 -1.49 -10.66
N THR A 310 -15.41 -2.69 -10.36
CA THR A 310 -14.94 -3.63 -11.40
C THR A 310 -16.07 -4.05 -12.31
N ALA A 311 -17.24 -4.38 -11.77
CA ALA A 311 -18.42 -4.77 -12.55
C ALA A 311 -18.94 -3.61 -13.42
N ALA A 312 -18.99 -2.37 -12.91
CA ALA A 312 -19.43 -1.19 -13.64
C ALA A 312 -18.51 -0.83 -14.81
N ALA A 313 -17.21 -1.12 -14.68
CA ALA A 313 -16.23 -0.87 -15.73
C ALA A 313 -16.17 -2.01 -16.77
N GLN A 314 -16.13 -3.28 -16.33
CA GLN A 314 -15.90 -4.45 -17.17
C GLN A 314 -16.91 -4.60 -18.32
N GLY A 315 -18.16 -4.28 -18.12
CA GLY A 315 -19.20 -4.38 -19.14
C GLY A 315 -19.41 -3.09 -19.96
N ASN A 316 -18.67 -2.02 -19.68
CA ASN A 316 -18.93 -0.69 -20.20
C ASN A 316 -17.89 -0.24 -21.24
N ALA A 317 -17.92 -0.87 -22.42
CA ALA A 317 -17.02 -0.51 -23.52
C ALA A 317 -17.01 1.01 -23.85
N PRO A 318 -18.15 1.75 -23.90
CA PRO A 318 -18.12 3.18 -24.14
C PRO A 318 -17.35 3.97 -23.08
N PHE A 319 -17.41 3.58 -21.81
CA PHE A 319 -16.69 4.21 -20.73
C PHE A 319 -15.17 3.95 -20.83
N LEU A 320 -14.79 2.69 -21.05
CA LEU A 320 -13.39 2.29 -21.24
C LEU A 320 -12.77 2.96 -22.49
N ASN A 321 -13.55 3.07 -23.58
CA ASN A 321 -13.13 3.77 -24.79
C ASN A 321 -12.85 5.25 -24.53
N GLN A 322 -13.69 5.91 -23.73
CA GLN A 322 -13.48 7.32 -23.36
C GLN A 322 -12.23 7.51 -22.51
N MET A 323 -11.96 6.58 -21.56
CA MET A 323 -10.71 6.58 -20.79
C MET A 323 -9.51 6.39 -21.72
N ALA A 324 -9.57 5.42 -22.64
CA ALA A 324 -8.50 5.16 -23.61
C ALA A 324 -8.23 6.36 -24.52
N TRP A 325 -9.30 7.02 -24.98
CA TRP A 325 -9.21 8.21 -25.84
C TRP A 325 -8.54 9.37 -25.11
N ARG A 326 -8.93 9.65 -23.87
CA ARG A 326 -8.29 10.68 -23.04
C ARG A 326 -6.80 10.42 -22.86
N GLN A 327 -6.40 9.17 -22.54
CA GLN A 327 -4.99 8.79 -22.40
C GLN A 327 -4.21 8.99 -23.72
N ALA A 328 -4.87 8.81 -24.87
CA ALA A 328 -4.26 9.04 -26.16
C ALA A 328 -4.07 10.54 -26.48
N GLU A 329 -5.03 11.40 -26.08
CA GLU A 329 -4.94 12.85 -26.26
C GLU A 329 -3.86 13.50 -25.38
N GLU A 330 -3.71 13.04 -24.15
CA GLU A 330 -2.68 13.54 -23.21
C GLU A 330 -1.27 13.10 -23.61
N ALA A 331 -1.15 12.26 -24.65
CA ALA A 331 0.14 11.80 -25.13
C ALA A 331 0.95 12.95 -25.78
N PRO A 332 2.22 13.07 -25.42
CA PRO A 332 3.06 14.11 -26.01
C PRO A 332 3.29 13.87 -27.51
N PRO A 333 3.36 14.94 -28.34
CA PRO A 333 3.79 14.83 -29.72
C PRO A 333 5.16 14.13 -29.82
N GLY A 334 5.28 13.15 -30.73
CA GLY A 334 6.49 12.35 -30.86
C GLY A 334 6.67 11.25 -29.81
N GLY A 335 5.63 10.99 -28.99
CA GLY A 335 5.67 9.97 -27.95
C GLY A 335 6.52 10.35 -26.72
N LEU A 336 6.62 9.42 -25.76
CA LEU A 336 7.37 9.65 -24.52
C LEU A 336 8.87 9.89 -24.77
N VAL A 337 9.45 9.23 -25.77
CA VAL A 337 10.85 9.40 -26.16
C VAL A 337 11.10 10.71 -26.90
N GLY A 338 10.14 11.19 -27.71
CA GLY A 338 10.24 12.49 -28.36
C GLY A 338 10.47 13.62 -27.36
N ARG A 339 9.82 13.59 -26.20
CA ARG A 339 10.08 14.52 -25.09
C ARG A 339 11.48 14.42 -24.51
N LEU A 340 12.01 13.21 -24.36
CA LEU A 340 13.37 13.01 -23.87
C LEU A 340 14.42 13.58 -24.86
N LEU A 341 14.16 13.46 -26.17
CA LEU A 341 15.04 13.98 -27.23
C LEU A 341 14.89 15.48 -27.44
N ALA A 342 13.65 16.01 -27.36
CA ALA A 342 13.39 17.44 -27.52
C ALA A 342 14.05 18.31 -26.43
N GLY A 343 14.28 17.75 -25.25
CA GLY A 343 15.06 18.43 -24.19
C GLY A 343 16.53 18.70 -24.54
N ARG A 344 17.05 18.21 -25.68
CA ARG A 344 18.41 18.52 -26.17
C ARG A 344 18.48 19.76 -27.06
N GLU A 345 17.36 20.21 -27.62
CA GLU A 345 17.33 21.35 -28.57
C GLU A 345 16.56 22.57 -28.04
N GLY A 346 15.88 22.47 -26.92
CA GLY A 346 15.04 23.54 -26.38
C GLY A 346 15.59 24.11 -25.06
N THR A 347 15.60 25.39 -24.94
CA THR A 347 16.08 26.27 -23.87
C THR A 347 15.42 26.11 -22.48
N LEU A 348 14.74 25.02 -22.20
CA LEU A 348 14.19 24.66 -20.90
C LEU A 348 14.95 23.45 -20.37
N GLY A 349 15.94 23.69 -19.54
CA GLY A 349 16.85 22.72 -18.90
C GLY A 349 16.33 21.28 -18.76
N GLY A 350 16.38 20.53 -19.81
CA GLY A 350 16.45 19.10 -20.06
C GLY A 350 15.86 18.07 -19.08
N ALA A 351 15.23 18.49 -17.97
CA ALA A 351 14.72 17.56 -16.97
C ALA A 351 13.35 16.97 -17.35
N LEU A 352 13.27 15.65 -17.42
CA LEU A 352 12.05 14.89 -17.69
C LEU A 352 11.32 14.59 -16.38
N ASP A 353 10.02 14.93 -16.28
CA ASP A 353 9.17 14.47 -15.19
C ASP A 353 8.87 12.99 -15.39
N LEU A 354 9.60 12.13 -14.67
CA LEU A 354 9.46 10.68 -14.79
C LEU A 354 8.15 10.15 -14.19
N LYS A 355 7.53 10.86 -13.27
CA LYS A 355 6.20 10.50 -12.79
C LYS A 355 5.18 10.72 -13.89
N LEU A 356 5.12 11.93 -14.43
CA LEU A 356 4.11 12.31 -15.42
C LEU A 356 4.33 11.65 -16.79
N HIS A 357 5.59 11.51 -17.21
CA HIS A 357 5.91 11.04 -18.57
C HIS A 357 6.51 9.62 -18.61
N GLY A 358 6.71 8.98 -17.45
CA GLY A 358 7.25 7.64 -17.36
C GLY A 358 6.27 6.67 -16.67
N THR A 359 6.07 6.82 -15.36
CA THR A 359 5.26 5.85 -14.59
C THR A 359 3.75 6.00 -14.83
N MET A 360 3.21 7.24 -14.92
CA MET A 360 1.78 7.45 -15.08
C MET A 360 1.21 6.82 -16.36
N PRO A 361 1.80 7.01 -17.57
CA PRO A 361 1.29 6.38 -18.78
C PRO A 361 1.25 4.85 -18.71
N PHE A 362 2.20 4.25 -17.99
CA PHE A 362 2.24 2.81 -17.75
C PHE A 362 1.12 2.37 -16.79
N VAL A 363 1.02 3.04 -15.63
CA VAL A 363 -0.03 2.79 -14.61
C VAL A 363 -1.41 2.86 -15.23
N GLU A 364 -1.67 3.90 -16.02
CA GLU A 364 -2.96 4.13 -16.68
C GLU A 364 -3.30 3.04 -17.71
N ALA A 365 -2.33 2.65 -18.54
CA ALA A 365 -2.55 1.58 -19.53
C ALA A 365 -2.81 0.22 -18.85
N VAL A 366 -2.04 -0.12 -17.81
CA VAL A 366 -2.25 -1.35 -17.04
C VAL A 366 -3.60 -1.33 -16.34
N ARG A 367 -3.98 -0.21 -15.69
CA ARG A 367 -5.29 -0.04 -15.04
C ARG A 367 -6.43 -0.23 -16.03
N LEU A 368 -6.35 0.43 -17.17
CA LEU A 368 -7.39 0.37 -18.20
C LEU A 368 -7.60 -1.06 -18.71
N LEU A 369 -6.53 -1.78 -19.00
CA LEU A 369 -6.60 -3.18 -19.43
C LEU A 369 -7.08 -4.11 -18.29
N ALA A 370 -6.70 -3.82 -17.04
CA ALA A 370 -7.17 -4.56 -15.86
C ALA A 370 -8.68 -4.38 -15.63
N LEU A 371 -9.20 -3.15 -15.75
CA LEU A 371 -10.64 -2.88 -15.68
C LEU A 371 -11.42 -3.61 -16.80
N PHE A 372 -10.89 -3.60 -18.02
CA PHE A 372 -11.45 -4.36 -19.14
C PHE A 372 -11.49 -5.87 -18.82
N ALA A 373 -10.47 -6.41 -18.20
CA ALA A 373 -10.35 -7.82 -17.82
C ALA A 373 -11.11 -8.21 -16.54
N GLY A 374 -11.68 -7.25 -15.82
CA GLY A 374 -12.35 -7.51 -14.53
C GLY A 374 -11.41 -7.82 -13.38
N VAL A 375 -10.16 -7.31 -13.42
CA VAL A 375 -9.16 -7.48 -12.36
C VAL A 375 -9.44 -6.52 -11.21
N GLU A 376 -9.65 -7.04 -10.00
CA GLU A 376 -9.95 -6.26 -8.80
C GLU A 376 -8.70 -5.66 -8.11
N ASP A 377 -7.51 -6.20 -8.36
CA ASP A 377 -6.27 -5.66 -7.82
C ASP A 377 -6.05 -4.19 -8.17
N THR A 378 -5.34 -3.46 -7.30
CA THR A 378 -5.01 -2.05 -7.53
C THR A 378 -3.55 -1.81 -7.90
N GLY A 379 -2.62 -2.58 -7.34
CA GLY A 379 -1.19 -2.42 -7.59
C GLY A 379 -0.82 -2.73 -9.05
N THR A 380 -0.02 -1.87 -9.65
CA THR A 380 0.31 -1.95 -11.08
C THR A 380 0.97 -3.27 -11.46
N LEU A 381 1.96 -3.72 -10.70
CA LEU A 381 2.63 -5.01 -10.98
C LEU A 381 1.71 -6.22 -10.74
N ARG A 382 0.83 -6.17 -9.73
CA ARG A 382 -0.15 -7.23 -9.49
C ARG A 382 -1.19 -7.30 -10.60
N ARG A 383 -1.69 -6.15 -11.07
CA ARG A 383 -2.55 -6.06 -12.26
C ARG A 383 -1.86 -6.65 -13.48
N LEU A 384 -0.59 -6.27 -13.71
CA LEU A 384 0.18 -6.78 -14.86
C LEU A 384 0.34 -8.29 -14.80
N ALA A 385 0.62 -8.86 -13.61
CA ALA A 385 0.70 -10.30 -13.42
C ALA A 385 -0.65 -11.00 -13.68
N ALA A 386 -1.76 -10.44 -13.16
CA ALA A 386 -3.11 -10.97 -13.42
C ALA A 386 -3.46 -10.93 -14.92
N LEU A 387 -3.05 -9.88 -15.64
CA LEU A 387 -3.24 -9.76 -17.09
C LEU A 387 -2.43 -10.78 -17.88
N ARG A 388 -1.22 -11.10 -17.44
CA ARG A 388 -0.41 -12.19 -18.00
C ARG A 388 -1.11 -13.54 -17.79
N ASP A 389 -1.59 -13.80 -16.56
CA ASP A 389 -2.25 -15.05 -16.20
C ASP A 389 -3.58 -15.22 -16.96
N ALA A 390 -4.24 -14.12 -17.31
CA ALA A 390 -5.42 -14.08 -18.20
C ALA A 390 -5.08 -14.16 -19.70
N GLY A 391 -3.80 -14.24 -20.09
CA GLY A 391 -3.36 -14.30 -21.49
C GLY A 391 -3.55 -13.01 -22.29
N LEU A 392 -3.71 -11.86 -21.60
CA LEU A 392 -3.87 -10.54 -22.23
C LEU A 392 -2.54 -9.81 -22.44
N VAL A 393 -1.51 -10.23 -21.73
CA VAL A 393 -0.11 -9.79 -21.86
C VAL A 393 0.73 -11.06 -21.94
N ASP A 394 1.62 -11.15 -22.91
CA ASP A 394 2.52 -12.30 -22.99
C ASP A 394 3.62 -12.22 -21.92
N ARG A 395 4.31 -13.34 -21.68
CA ARG A 395 5.30 -13.44 -20.61
C ARG A 395 6.52 -12.53 -20.84
N GLY A 396 6.97 -12.41 -22.09
CA GLY A 396 8.10 -11.56 -22.44
C GLY A 396 7.77 -10.08 -22.19
N ASP A 397 6.64 -9.63 -22.70
CA ASP A 397 6.13 -8.27 -22.44
C ASP A 397 5.94 -8.00 -20.94
N HIS A 398 5.37 -8.96 -20.19
CA HIS A 398 5.21 -8.84 -18.75
C HIS A 398 6.54 -8.55 -18.04
N ASP A 399 7.55 -9.40 -18.29
CA ASP A 399 8.83 -9.31 -17.59
C ASP A 399 9.56 -8.00 -17.94
N GLU A 400 9.56 -7.62 -19.22
CA GLU A 400 10.19 -6.38 -19.69
C GLU A 400 9.48 -5.10 -19.19
N LEU A 401 8.14 -5.10 -19.13
CA LEU A 401 7.36 -3.98 -18.62
C LEU A 401 7.50 -3.84 -17.10
N ALA A 402 7.52 -4.95 -16.36
CA ALA A 402 7.73 -4.97 -14.93
C ALA A 402 9.13 -4.43 -14.57
N ASP A 403 10.17 -4.91 -15.26
CA ASP A 403 11.54 -4.44 -15.08
C ASP A 403 11.69 -2.96 -15.44
N GLY A 404 11.03 -2.52 -16.51
CA GLY A 404 11.01 -1.12 -16.91
C GLY A 404 10.33 -0.22 -15.89
N PHE A 405 9.18 -0.64 -15.36
CA PHE A 405 8.48 0.11 -14.31
C PHE A 405 9.33 0.24 -13.03
N LEU A 406 9.92 -0.86 -12.56
CA LEU A 406 10.79 -0.85 -11.39
C LEU A 406 12.04 0.01 -11.61
N PHE A 407 12.59 0.04 -12.81
CA PHE A 407 13.69 0.93 -13.16
C PHE A 407 13.29 2.41 -13.08
N LEU A 408 12.10 2.80 -13.56
CA LEU A 408 11.59 4.17 -13.42
C LEU A 408 11.38 4.55 -11.95
N ILE A 409 10.86 3.64 -11.15
CA ILE A 409 10.70 3.84 -9.70
C ILE A 409 12.08 4.01 -9.03
N ASP A 410 13.06 3.19 -9.36
CA ASP A 410 14.42 3.30 -8.82
C ASP A 410 15.07 4.67 -9.13
N LEU A 411 14.92 5.15 -10.36
CA LEU A 411 15.40 6.49 -10.74
C LEU A 411 14.73 7.59 -9.91
N LEU A 412 13.41 7.50 -9.71
CA LEU A 412 12.65 8.44 -8.90
C LEU A 412 13.07 8.39 -7.43
N LEU A 413 13.20 7.20 -6.85
CA LEU A 413 13.60 7.02 -5.46
C LEU A 413 15.00 7.58 -5.20
N ARG A 414 15.99 7.24 -6.04
CA ARG A 414 17.34 7.76 -5.93
C ARG A 414 17.38 9.29 -6.01
N ARG A 415 16.56 9.89 -6.87
CA ARG A 415 16.42 11.35 -6.97
C ARG A 415 15.83 11.93 -5.70
N GLN A 416 14.67 11.41 -5.26
CA GLN A 416 13.94 11.91 -4.09
C GLN A 416 14.74 11.79 -2.80
N VAL A 417 15.46 10.69 -2.61
CA VAL A 417 16.38 10.50 -1.49
C VAL A 417 17.48 11.57 -1.47
N ARG A 418 18.14 11.80 -2.61
CA ARG A 418 19.18 12.84 -2.71
C ARG A 418 18.65 14.23 -2.37
N GLU A 419 17.44 14.55 -2.82
CA GLU A 419 16.81 15.85 -2.54
C GLU A 419 16.41 15.98 -1.07
N ALA A 420 15.77 14.95 -0.50
CA ALA A 420 15.35 14.93 0.89
C ALA A 420 16.53 15.06 1.85
N LEU A 421 17.60 14.27 1.66
CA LEU A 421 18.81 14.34 2.49
C LEU A 421 19.57 15.66 2.35
N ALA A 422 19.43 16.33 1.22
CA ALA A 422 20.00 17.66 1.00
C ALA A 422 19.08 18.81 1.48
N GLY A 423 17.95 18.51 2.12
CA GLY A 423 16.96 19.51 2.57
C GLY A 423 16.31 20.29 1.43
N ARG A 424 16.30 19.74 0.20
CA ARG A 424 15.68 20.35 -0.97
C ARG A 424 14.26 19.84 -1.17
N THR A 425 13.46 20.63 -1.89
CA THR A 425 12.12 20.18 -2.28
C THR A 425 12.22 18.91 -3.14
N VAL A 426 11.53 17.88 -2.69
CA VAL A 426 11.49 16.56 -3.35
C VAL A 426 10.61 16.63 -4.59
N GLY A 427 11.15 16.23 -5.74
CA GLY A 427 10.49 16.31 -7.03
C GLY A 427 10.49 14.98 -7.81
N THR A 428 9.94 15.05 -9.03
CA THR A 428 9.82 13.90 -9.95
C THR A 428 10.60 14.11 -11.26
N LYS A 429 11.28 15.26 -11.39
CA LYS A 429 12.03 15.63 -12.59
C LYS A 429 13.46 15.10 -12.51
N VAL A 430 13.87 14.30 -13.48
CA VAL A 430 15.23 13.76 -13.61
C VAL A 430 15.87 14.34 -14.87
N ALA A 431 17.07 14.93 -14.71
CA ALA A 431 17.81 15.43 -15.85
C ALA A 431 18.57 14.27 -16.53
N PRO A 432 18.48 14.10 -17.85
CA PRO A 432 19.22 13.05 -18.56
C PRO A 432 20.74 13.10 -18.36
N ASP A 433 21.27 14.29 -18.12
CA ASP A 433 22.71 14.48 -17.90
C ASP A 433 23.18 13.98 -16.53
N GLU A 434 22.26 13.80 -15.56
CA GLU A 434 22.53 13.17 -14.27
C GLU A 434 22.65 11.65 -14.37
N LEU A 435 22.23 11.06 -15.50
CA LEU A 435 22.23 9.61 -15.73
C LEU A 435 23.49 9.18 -16.48
N GLY A 436 24.02 8.01 -16.10
CA GLY A 436 25.07 7.35 -16.87
C GLY A 436 24.61 6.95 -18.28
N ARG A 437 25.55 6.70 -19.20
CA ARG A 437 25.22 6.32 -20.59
C ARG A 437 24.28 5.13 -20.66
N ARG A 438 24.55 4.06 -19.87
CA ARG A 438 23.73 2.84 -19.85
C ARG A 438 22.33 3.12 -19.31
N GLU A 439 22.20 3.95 -18.29
CA GLU A 439 20.89 4.32 -17.72
C GLU A 439 20.06 5.14 -18.72
N ARG A 440 20.71 6.05 -19.46
CA ARG A 440 20.01 6.81 -20.51
C ARG A 440 19.48 5.92 -21.64
N GLU A 441 20.26 4.95 -22.08
CA GLU A 441 19.81 4.00 -23.10
C GLU A 441 18.65 3.12 -22.56
N ARG A 442 18.78 2.62 -21.33
CA ARG A 442 17.71 1.85 -20.68
C ARG A 442 16.43 2.69 -20.48
N LEU A 443 16.57 3.97 -20.12
CA LEU A 443 15.44 4.89 -20.00
C LEU A 443 14.71 5.07 -21.34
N LYS A 444 15.43 5.30 -22.43
CA LYS A 444 14.85 5.39 -23.77
C LYS A 444 14.09 4.12 -24.14
N GLU A 445 14.73 2.97 -23.96
CA GLU A 445 14.13 1.68 -24.25
C GLU A 445 12.85 1.45 -23.41
N THR A 446 12.89 1.72 -22.11
CA THR A 446 11.74 1.63 -21.22
C THR A 446 10.60 2.52 -21.69
N LEU A 447 10.87 3.79 -22.02
CA LEU A 447 9.84 4.72 -22.48
C LEU A 447 9.25 4.30 -23.84
N HIS A 448 10.06 3.72 -24.74
CA HIS A 448 9.54 3.15 -26.00
C HIS A 448 8.59 1.98 -25.75
N ARG A 449 8.95 1.06 -24.84
CA ARG A 449 8.12 -0.09 -24.49
C ARG A 449 6.80 0.33 -23.84
N VAL A 450 6.85 1.28 -22.90
CA VAL A 450 5.66 1.85 -22.26
C VAL A 450 4.74 2.49 -23.31
N ASP A 451 5.29 3.28 -24.24
CA ASP A 451 4.50 3.94 -25.29
C ASP A 451 3.88 2.92 -26.27
N ALA A 452 4.64 1.89 -26.65
CA ALA A 452 4.15 0.79 -27.48
C ALA A 452 3.02 0.01 -26.78
N PHE A 453 3.19 -0.32 -25.49
CA PHE A 453 2.17 -1.01 -24.71
C PHE A 453 0.90 -0.17 -24.59
N ARG A 454 1.02 1.12 -24.24
CA ARG A 454 -0.10 2.04 -24.16
C ARG A 454 -0.88 2.12 -25.49
N LYS A 455 -0.18 2.24 -26.62
CA LYS A 455 -0.80 2.24 -27.96
C LYS A 455 -1.55 0.94 -28.26
N ARG A 456 -0.97 -0.21 -27.91
CA ARG A 456 -1.64 -1.52 -28.08
C ARG A 456 -2.92 -1.61 -27.23
N VAL A 457 -2.89 -1.16 -25.97
CA VAL A 457 -4.06 -1.15 -25.10
C VAL A 457 -5.14 -0.23 -25.66
N SER A 458 -4.80 0.99 -26.07
CA SER A 458 -5.74 1.92 -26.69
C SER A 458 -6.34 1.36 -27.99
N ALA A 459 -5.53 0.80 -28.87
CA ALA A 459 -6.00 0.20 -30.13
C ALA A 459 -6.97 -0.98 -29.89
N ARG A 460 -6.66 -1.82 -28.88
CA ARG A 460 -7.53 -2.94 -28.50
C ARG A 460 -8.91 -2.47 -28.04
N LEU A 461 -8.97 -1.42 -27.25
CA LEU A 461 -10.22 -0.90 -26.68
C LEU A 461 -11.00 -0.06 -27.71
N LEU A 462 -10.32 0.72 -28.52
CA LEU A 462 -10.95 1.56 -29.53
C LEU A 462 -11.32 0.82 -30.82
N GLY A 463 -10.97 -0.46 -30.92
CA GLY A 463 -11.24 -1.27 -32.10
C GLY A 463 -10.44 -0.85 -33.34
N THR A 464 -9.37 -0.07 -33.19
CA THR A 464 -8.51 0.37 -34.29
C THR A 464 -7.42 -0.68 -34.54
N PRO A 465 -7.12 -1.08 -35.82
CA PRO A 465 -6.05 -2.00 -36.11
C PRO A 465 -4.69 -1.47 -35.63
N VAL A 466 -3.92 -2.30 -34.94
CA VAL A 466 -2.52 -1.99 -34.59
C VAL A 466 -1.74 -1.94 -35.91
N GLY A 467 -1.50 -0.75 -36.45
CA GLY A 467 -0.79 -0.59 -37.73
C GLY A 467 -1.30 0.52 -38.63
N ALA A 468 -2.41 1.17 -38.32
CA ALA A 468 -2.91 2.31 -39.08
C ALA A 468 -2.37 3.63 -38.49
N GLY A 469 -1.08 3.92 -38.68
CA GLY A 469 -0.53 5.22 -38.30
C GLY A 469 0.99 5.23 -38.18
N LEU A 470 1.66 5.47 -39.34
CA LEU A 470 3.02 5.98 -39.58
C LEU A 470 4.20 5.21 -38.98
#